data_d69fe5a23217d3beb828ab2555d0a0e3
#
_entry.id   d69fe5a23217d3beb828ab2555d0a0e3
#
_cell.length_a   1.000
_cell.length_b   1.000
_cell.length_c   1.000
_cell.angle_alpha   90.00
_cell.angle_beta   90.00
_cell.angle_gamma   90.00
#
_symmetry.space_group_name_H-M   'P 1'
#
loop_
_entity.id
_entity.type
_entity.pdbx_description
1 polymer ?
#
loop_
_entity_poly.entity_id
_entity_poly.type
_entity_poly.pdbx_seq_one_letter_code
_entity_poly.pdbx_strand_id
1 'polypeptide(L)'
;MMLHAVSCTISNTEYNNFLIDMLSETQECVNLARKAGIKDEKIILDPGVGFGKTFEMNLETMNHLELFKNLGFPVLLGTSRKSMIGLALDLPVDQRVEGTLATSVIGVMKGCSFVRVHDVKENRRVIQMTEAILGCN
;
A
#
# COMPACT_ATOMS: atom_id res chain seq x y z
N MET A 1 4.31 3.31 21.97
CA MET A 1 3.25 4.03 21.21
C MET A 1 2.53 3.00 20.36
N MET A 2 1.25 2.84 20.55
CA MET A 2 0.45 1.87 19.79
C MET A 2 -0.09 2.57 18.53
N LEU A 3 0.38 2.17 17.35
CA LEU A 3 -0.12 2.62 16.07
C LEU A 3 -1.24 1.69 15.62
N HIS A 4 -2.32 2.24 15.11
CA HIS A 4 -3.43 1.47 14.56
C HIS A 4 -3.40 1.56 13.03
N ALA A 5 -3.19 0.42 12.38
CA ALA A 5 -3.38 0.33 10.94
C ALA A 5 -4.88 0.25 10.65
N VAL A 6 -5.37 1.21 9.91
CA VAL A 6 -6.75 1.21 9.41
C VAL A 6 -6.71 0.60 8.01
N SER A 7 -7.18 -0.62 7.91
CA SER A 7 -7.38 -1.32 6.64
C SER A 7 -8.84 -1.72 6.55
N CYS A 8 -9.52 -1.26 5.53
CA CYS A 8 -10.82 -1.77 5.15
C CYS A 8 -10.65 -2.90 4.15
N THR A 9 -10.84 -4.11 4.63
CA THR A 9 -10.94 -5.26 3.73
C THR A 9 -12.35 -5.29 3.16
N ILE A 10 -12.48 -4.94 1.89
CA ILE A 10 -13.77 -4.94 1.24
C ILE A 10 -13.93 -6.23 0.48
N SER A 11 -15.04 -6.92 0.75
CA SER A 11 -15.42 -8.15 0.08
C SER A 11 -16.16 -7.93 -1.25
N ASN A 12 -16.40 -6.67 -1.63
CA ASN A 12 -17.14 -6.33 -2.82
C ASN A 12 -16.18 -6.00 -3.98
N THR A 13 -16.22 -6.79 -5.06
CA THR A 13 -15.44 -6.59 -6.29
C THR A 13 -16.19 -5.79 -7.35
N GLU A 14 -17.43 -5.39 -7.08
CA GLU A 14 -18.23 -4.56 -7.99
C GLU A 14 -18.10 -3.09 -7.61
N TYR A 15 -17.27 -2.35 -8.36
CA TYR A 15 -17.08 -0.92 -8.22
C TYR A 15 -17.50 -0.19 -9.50
N ASN A 16 -18.30 0.87 -9.39
CA ASN A 16 -18.61 1.76 -10.51
C ASN A 16 -17.41 2.62 -10.91
N ASN A 17 -16.66 3.12 -9.90
CA ASN A 17 -15.35 3.72 -10.04
C ASN A 17 -14.49 3.21 -8.89
N PHE A 18 -13.63 2.26 -9.18
CA PHE A 18 -12.85 1.52 -8.19
C PHE A 18 -12.05 2.44 -7.25
N LEU A 19 -11.30 3.40 -7.79
CA LEU A 19 -10.44 4.27 -6.96
C LEU A 19 -11.26 5.20 -6.08
N ILE A 20 -12.32 5.80 -6.60
CA ILE A 20 -13.20 6.70 -5.83
C ILE A 20 -13.85 5.91 -4.70
N ASP A 21 -14.36 4.73 -4.98
CA ASP A 21 -15.01 3.89 -3.98
C ASP A 21 -14.02 3.46 -2.89
N MET A 22 -12.81 3.04 -3.28
CA MET A 22 -11.75 2.69 -2.35
C MET A 22 -11.36 3.86 -1.42
N LEU A 23 -11.21 5.05 -1.97
CA LEU A 23 -10.88 6.25 -1.18
C LEU A 23 -12.02 6.62 -0.23
N SER A 24 -13.27 6.52 -0.68
CA SER A 24 -14.46 6.76 0.14
C SER A 24 -14.53 5.78 1.31
N GLU A 25 -14.34 4.50 1.05
CA GLU A 25 -14.33 3.45 2.08
C GLU A 25 -13.17 3.63 3.08
N THR A 26 -11.99 4.01 2.58
CA THR A 26 -10.84 4.34 3.45
C THR A 26 -11.18 5.52 4.36
N GLN A 27 -11.84 6.55 3.84
CA GLN A 27 -12.28 7.70 4.64
C GLN A 27 -13.34 7.29 5.69
N GLU A 28 -14.26 6.40 5.34
CA GLU A 28 -15.23 5.85 6.30
C GLU A 28 -14.54 5.10 7.44
N CYS A 29 -13.50 4.31 7.13
CA CYS A 29 -12.70 3.64 8.15
C CYS A 29 -12.00 4.62 9.09
N VAL A 30 -11.46 5.73 8.56
CA VAL A 30 -10.89 6.81 9.38
C VAL A 30 -11.95 7.40 10.30
N ASN A 31 -13.15 7.66 9.77
CA ASN A 31 -14.25 8.22 10.55
C ASN A 31 -14.69 7.26 11.68
N LEU A 32 -14.73 5.96 11.41
CA LEU A 32 -15.02 4.94 12.44
C LEU A 32 -13.94 4.91 13.52
N ALA A 33 -12.66 4.99 13.15
CA ALA A 33 -11.55 5.05 14.08
C ALA A 33 -11.67 6.29 14.99
N ARG A 34 -11.97 7.45 14.43
CA ARG A 34 -12.21 8.69 15.18
C ARG A 34 -13.39 8.56 16.14
N LYS A 35 -14.51 7.97 15.71
CA LYS A 35 -15.67 7.70 16.59
C LYS A 35 -15.32 6.77 17.74
N ALA A 36 -14.40 5.84 17.54
CA ALA A 36 -13.88 4.95 18.58
C ALA A 36 -12.87 5.64 19.51
N GLY A 37 -12.59 6.93 19.33
CA GLY A 37 -11.65 7.71 20.14
C GLY A 37 -10.18 7.58 19.77
N ILE A 38 -9.87 7.01 18.59
CA ILE A 38 -8.51 6.92 18.09
C ILE A 38 -8.12 8.29 17.52
N LYS A 39 -7.02 8.85 18.00
CA LYS A 39 -6.49 10.13 17.51
C LYS A 39 -5.82 9.96 16.15
N ASP A 40 -5.92 10.98 15.30
CA ASP A 40 -5.35 10.99 13.94
C ASP A 40 -3.86 10.64 13.91
N GLU A 41 -3.08 11.10 14.88
CA GLU A 41 -1.65 10.80 15.01
C GLU A 41 -1.31 9.32 15.22
N LYS A 42 -2.32 8.49 15.51
CA LYS A 42 -2.20 7.04 15.71
C LYS A 42 -2.75 6.22 14.56
N ILE A 43 -3.16 6.86 13.48
CA ILE A 43 -3.74 6.22 12.29
C ILE A 43 -2.69 6.11 11.19
N ILE A 44 -2.56 4.92 10.61
CA ILE A 44 -1.81 4.64 9.38
C ILE A 44 -2.80 4.01 8.41
N LEU A 45 -2.78 4.42 7.15
CA LEU A 45 -3.62 3.84 6.10
C LEU A 45 -2.89 2.68 5.43
N ASP A 46 -3.61 1.59 5.18
CA ASP A 46 -3.16 0.46 4.36
C ASP A 46 -4.15 0.30 3.20
N PRO A 47 -3.73 0.49 1.93
CA PRO A 47 -4.60 0.35 0.77
C PRO A 47 -5.13 -1.08 0.54
N GLY A 48 -4.65 -2.06 1.28
CA GLY A 48 -5.13 -3.44 1.21
C GLY A 48 -4.84 -4.13 -0.11
N VAL A 49 -3.68 -3.87 -0.72
CA VAL A 49 -3.24 -4.57 -1.94
C VAL A 49 -3.27 -6.08 -1.71
N GLY A 50 -3.93 -6.82 -2.62
CA GLY A 50 -4.08 -8.27 -2.54
C GLY A 50 -5.29 -8.74 -1.74
N PHE A 51 -6.10 -7.84 -1.17
CA PHE A 51 -7.31 -8.20 -0.42
C PHE A 51 -8.57 -7.75 -1.16
N GLY A 52 -9.43 -8.71 -1.53
CA GLY A 52 -10.72 -8.44 -2.15
C GLY A 52 -10.64 -7.67 -3.49
N LYS A 53 -9.54 -7.77 -4.20
CA LYS A 53 -9.27 -7.04 -5.44
C LYS A 53 -8.88 -7.99 -6.57
N THR A 54 -9.28 -7.65 -7.79
CA THR A 54 -8.78 -8.31 -9.00
C THR A 54 -7.31 -7.93 -9.25
N PHE A 55 -6.67 -8.62 -10.17
CA PHE A 55 -5.29 -8.28 -10.59
C PHE A 55 -5.18 -6.84 -11.08
N GLU A 56 -6.09 -6.42 -11.94
CA GLU A 56 -6.14 -5.07 -12.51
C GLU A 56 -6.36 -4.01 -11.42
N MET A 57 -7.26 -4.27 -10.47
CA MET A 57 -7.49 -3.37 -9.32
C MET A 57 -6.25 -3.20 -8.45
N ASN A 58 -5.48 -4.27 -8.26
CA ASN A 58 -4.22 -4.19 -7.51
C ASN A 58 -3.17 -3.35 -8.24
N LEU A 59 -3.04 -3.50 -9.56
CA LEU A 59 -2.14 -2.67 -10.37
C LEU A 59 -2.57 -1.20 -10.36
N GLU A 60 -3.88 -0.94 -10.48
CA GLU A 60 -4.44 0.41 -10.42
C GLU A 60 -4.20 1.06 -9.05
N THR A 61 -4.39 0.32 -7.96
CA THR A 61 -4.07 0.77 -6.60
C THR A 61 -2.61 1.18 -6.49
N MET A 62 -1.69 0.36 -6.98
CA MET A 62 -0.25 0.66 -6.97
C MET A 62 0.10 1.90 -7.78
N ASN A 63 -0.54 2.09 -8.92
CA ASN A 63 -0.29 3.24 -9.79
C ASN A 63 -0.81 4.56 -9.20
N HIS A 64 -1.73 4.49 -8.24
CA HIS A 64 -2.39 5.66 -7.64
C HIS A 64 -2.26 5.74 -6.11
N LEU A 65 -1.18 5.22 -5.54
CA LEU A 65 -0.92 5.25 -4.08
C LEU A 65 -0.89 6.67 -3.51
N GLU A 66 -0.49 7.66 -4.30
CA GLU A 66 -0.48 9.08 -3.88
C GLU A 66 -1.86 9.58 -3.46
N LEU A 67 -2.94 9.00 -3.98
CA LEU A 67 -4.31 9.38 -3.60
C LEU A 67 -4.59 9.04 -2.13
N PHE A 68 -4.05 7.92 -1.63
CA PHE A 68 -4.19 7.55 -0.22
C PHE A 68 -3.38 8.48 0.68
N LYS A 69 -2.15 8.83 0.28
CA LYS A 69 -1.33 9.81 0.99
C LYS A 69 -2.02 11.17 1.09
N ASN A 70 -2.73 11.58 0.03
CA ASN A 70 -3.44 12.85 -0.02
C ASN A 70 -4.62 12.92 0.97
N LEU A 71 -5.05 11.81 1.58
CA LEU A 71 -6.01 11.82 2.68
C LEU A 71 -5.41 12.37 3.99
N GLY A 72 -4.10 12.60 4.05
CA GLY A 72 -3.42 13.28 5.17
C GLY A 72 -2.84 12.36 6.24
N PHE A 73 -2.75 11.06 5.99
CA PHE A 73 -2.20 10.07 6.91
C PHE A 73 -0.99 9.35 6.31
N PRO A 74 -0.07 8.84 7.15
CA PRO A 74 0.97 7.92 6.68
C PRO A 74 0.37 6.70 6.01
N VAL A 75 1.00 6.21 4.95
CA VAL A 75 0.55 5.02 4.20
C VAL A 75 1.55 3.89 4.40
N LEU A 76 1.03 2.71 4.74
CA LEU A 76 1.78 1.46 4.81
C LEU A 76 1.46 0.62 3.58
N LEU A 77 2.51 0.17 2.89
CA LEU A 77 2.41 -0.70 1.73
C LEU A 77 2.84 -2.12 2.08
N GLY A 78 1.95 -3.07 1.91
CA GLY A 78 2.19 -4.50 2.14
C GLY A 78 1.96 -5.33 0.88
N THR A 79 2.94 -5.40 -0.01
CA THR A 79 2.86 -6.10 -1.30
C THR A 79 3.75 -7.33 -1.40
N SER A 80 4.60 -7.56 -0.41
CA SER A 80 5.65 -8.56 -0.43
C SER A 80 5.15 -9.97 -0.79
N ARG A 81 5.69 -10.52 -1.86
CA ARG A 81 5.41 -11.86 -2.39
C ARG A 81 3.95 -12.12 -2.76
N LYS A 82 3.12 -11.08 -2.87
CA LYS A 82 1.69 -11.24 -3.15
C LYS A 82 1.40 -11.73 -4.56
N SER A 83 0.21 -12.28 -4.74
CA SER A 83 -0.25 -12.90 -6.00
C SER A 83 -0.19 -11.95 -7.20
N MET A 84 -0.38 -10.65 -7.00
CA MET A 84 -0.22 -9.64 -8.06
C MET A 84 1.15 -9.75 -8.73
N ILE A 85 2.22 -9.92 -7.95
CA ILE A 85 3.59 -10.09 -8.47
C ILE A 85 3.71 -11.41 -9.21
N GLY A 86 3.17 -12.48 -8.63
CA GLY A 86 3.18 -13.81 -9.26
C GLY A 86 2.44 -13.85 -10.59
N LEU A 87 1.31 -13.15 -10.69
CA LEU A 87 0.54 -13.06 -11.93
C LEU A 87 1.24 -12.21 -12.99
N ALA A 88 1.87 -11.11 -12.60
CA ALA A 88 2.57 -10.24 -13.52
C ALA A 88 3.85 -10.87 -14.10
N LEU A 89 4.58 -11.64 -13.29
CA LEU A 89 5.89 -12.20 -13.65
C LEU A 89 5.84 -13.69 -14.01
N ASP A 90 4.70 -14.35 -13.79
CA ASP A 90 4.55 -15.81 -13.91
C ASP A 90 5.58 -16.55 -13.03
N LEU A 91 5.66 -16.18 -11.73
CA LEU A 91 6.63 -16.72 -10.80
C LEU A 91 5.96 -17.28 -9.53
N PRO A 92 6.52 -18.39 -8.98
CA PRO A 92 6.10 -18.91 -7.69
C PRO A 92 6.48 -17.95 -6.54
N VAL A 93 5.87 -18.16 -5.37
CA VAL A 93 5.95 -17.25 -4.22
C VAL A 93 7.38 -16.99 -3.71
N ASP A 94 8.27 -17.96 -3.83
CA ASP A 94 9.68 -17.88 -3.40
C ASP A 94 10.61 -17.19 -4.41
N GLN A 95 10.10 -16.80 -5.57
CA GLN A 95 10.85 -16.12 -6.65
C GLN A 95 10.32 -14.73 -6.98
N ARG A 96 9.70 -14.06 -6.00
CA ARG A 96 9.02 -12.76 -6.21
C ARG A 96 9.78 -11.57 -5.62
N VAL A 97 11.05 -11.73 -5.25
CA VAL A 97 11.81 -10.64 -4.59
C VAL A 97 11.96 -9.42 -5.49
N GLU A 98 12.32 -9.60 -6.75
CA GLU A 98 12.48 -8.48 -7.71
C GLU A 98 11.18 -7.71 -7.91
N GLY A 99 10.05 -8.42 -8.03
CA GLY A 99 8.73 -7.80 -8.11
C GLY A 99 8.36 -7.04 -6.84
N THR A 100 8.67 -7.60 -5.68
CA THR A 100 8.50 -6.90 -4.39
C THR A 100 9.34 -5.63 -4.34
N LEU A 101 10.61 -5.69 -4.76
CA LEU A 101 11.51 -4.52 -4.82
C LEU A 101 10.93 -3.42 -5.71
N ALA A 102 10.41 -3.77 -6.87
CA ALA A 102 9.76 -2.81 -7.79
C ALA A 102 8.57 -2.12 -7.12
N THR A 103 7.71 -2.87 -6.42
CA THR A 103 6.58 -2.29 -5.68
C THR A 103 7.02 -1.38 -4.54
N SER A 104 8.11 -1.69 -3.86
CA SER A 104 8.69 -0.85 -2.81
C SER A 104 9.23 0.47 -3.35
N VAL A 105 9.92 0.45 -4.50
CA VAL A 105 10.39 1.68 -5.18
C VAL A 105 9.20 2.58 -5.54
N ILE A 106 8.17 2.02 -6.17
CA ILE A 106 6.96 2.75 -6.52
C ILE A 106 6.29 3.31 -5.26
N GLY A 107 6.19 2.53 -4.20
CA GLY A 107 5.64 2.97 -2.92
C GLY A 107 6.36 4.19 -2.36
N VAL A 108 7.69 4.19 -2.34
CA VAL A 108 8.51 5.33 -1.90
C VAL A 108 8.27 6.55 -2.79
N MET A 109 8.29 6.38 -4.12
CA MET A 109 8.04 7.47 -5.07
C MET A 109 6.65 8.08 -4.93
N LYS A 110 5.65 7.27 -4.59
CA LYS A 110 4.26 7.70 -4.35
C LYS A 110 4.03 8.22 -2.92
N GLY A 111 5.04 8.22 -2.06
CA GLY A 111 5.02 8.80 -0.73
C GLY A 111 4.52 7.90 0.38
N CYS A 112 4.59 6.58 0.22
CA CYS A 112 4.36 5.65 1.32
C CYS A 112 5.42 5.85 2.42
N SER A 113 4.99 5.80 3.67
CA SER A 113 5.85 6.00 4.85
C SER A 113 6.43 4.70 5.38
N PHE A 114 5.76 3.59 5.11
CA PHE A 114 6.15 2.26 5.60
C PHE A 114 5.99 1.23 4.49
N VAL A 115 6.90 0.27 4.45
CA VAL A 115 6.76 -0.96 3.67
C VAL A 115 6.88 -2.17 4.58
N ARG A 116 5.98 -3.14 4.43
CA ARG A 116 6.02 -4.40 5.15
C ARG A 116 6.46 -5.50 4.20
N VAL A 117 7.62 -6.10 4.46
CA VAL A 117 8.29 -7.01 3.54
C VAL A 117 8.88 -8.23 4.25
N HIS A 118 9.09 -9.33 3.52
CA HIS A 118 9.81 -10.50 3.99
C HIS A 118 11.34 -10.33 3.84
N ASP A 119 11.78 -9.85 2.68
CA ASP A 119 13.20 -9.71 2.32
C ASP A 119 13.69 -8.31 2.72
N VAL A 120 13.90 -8.11 4.03
CA VAL A 120 14.17 -6.79 4.64
C VAL A 120 15.45 -6.16 4.11
N LYS A 121 16.53 -6.95 4.01
CA LYS A 121 17.85 -6.47 3.56
C LYS A 121 17.79 -5.87 2.15
N GLU A 122 17.21 -6.60 1.23
CA GLU A 122 17.09 -6.24 -0.19
C GLU A 122 16.19 -4.99 -0.34
N ASN A 123 15.04 -4.99 0.32
CA ASN A 123 14.11 -3.86 0.30
C ASN A 123 14.73 -2.60 0.92
N ARG A 124 15.43 -2.72 2.05
CA ARG A 124 16.12 -1.57 2.67
C ARG A 124 17.11 -0.92 1.72
N ARG A 125 17.93 -1.72 1.03
CA ARG A 125 18.92 -1.22 0.07
C ARG A 125 18.29 -0.48 -1.10
N VAL A 126 17.23 -1.04 -1.66
CA VAL A 126 16.49 -0.44 -2.77
C VAL A 126 15.82 0.86 -2.35
N ILE A 127 15.21 0.90 -1.16
CA ILE A 127 14.57 2.09 -0.61
C ILE A 127 15.62 3.18 -0.36
N GLN A 128 16.75 2.87 0.26
CA GLN A 128 17.83 3.83 0.50
C GLN A 128 18.35 4.42 -0.82
N MET A 129 18.52 3.61 -1.86
CA MET A 129 18.94 4.10 -3.16
C MET A 129 17.88 5.00 -3.82
N THR A 130 16.61 4.61 -3.71
CA THR A 130 15.50 5.43 -4.23
C THR A 130 15.44 6.79 -3.52
N GLU A 131 15.54 6.81 -2.20
CA GLU A 131 15.56 8.05 -1.39
C GLU A 131 16.76 8.94 -1.74
N ALA A 132 17.94 8.36 -1.96
CA ALA A 132 19.11 9.09 -2.37
C ALA A 132 18.90 9.79 -3.73
N ILE A 133 18.27 9.11 -4.69
CA ILE A 133 17.94 9.69 -6.00
C ILE A 133 16.92 10.83 -5.84
N LEU A 134 15.84 10.59 -5.10
CA LEU A 134 14.77 11.57 -4.91
C LEU A 134 15.21 12.79 -4.09
N GLY A 135 16.21 12.65 -3.22
CA GLY A 135 16.77 13.71 -2.42
C GLY A 135 17.81 14.57 -3.14
N CYS A 136 18.24 14.20 -4.36
CA CYS A 136 19.12 15.00 -5.20
C CYS A 136 18.33 16.13 -5.88
N ASN A 137 18.65 17.37 -5.54
CA ASN A 137 18.15 18.57 -6.20
C ASN A 137 19.04 18.97 -7.38
#